data_68a21f4eb1419affa648d86eaa363a5d
#
_entry.id   68a21f4eb1419affa648d86eaa363a5d
#
_cell.length_a   1.000
_cell.length_b   1.000
_cell.length_c   1.000
_cell.angle_alpha   90.00
_cell.angle_beta   90.00
_cell.angle_gamma   90.00
#
_symmetry.space_group_name_H-M   'P 1'
#
loop_
_entity.id
_entity.type
_entity.pdbx_description
1 polymer ?
#
loop_
_entity_poly.entity_id
_entity_poly.type
_entity_poly.pdbx_seq_one_letter_code
_entity_poly.pdbx_strand_id
1 'polypeptide(L)'
;RVMKMPMSFFDTTPSGRIINRFSRDTETIDIVLPGIVVQFLGCISNIITTLIIVCVATKWFTVALPPILILYLSIQRFYIPACRELQRIESITRSPIYSGLGEAVSGVETIRAYRVGGHFTMMANRLMEKNADAYVTQRLVALWLAIRLRLIGSVIVSCATFLVIQGNVSAGLAGLTL
;
A
#
# COMPACT_ATOMS: atom_id res chain seq x y z
N ARG A 1 -10.07 -23.46 -22.02
CA ARG A 1 -11.43 -22.85 -21.94
C ARG A 1 -11.63 -21.75 -22.98
N VAL A 2 -10.67 -20.83 -23.20
CA VAL A 2 -10.79 -19.74 -24.18
C VAL A 2 -11.03 -20.27 -25.59
N MET A 3 -10.29 -21.29 -26.03
CA MET A 3 -10.46 -21.92 -27.35
C MET A 3 -11.83 -22.61 -27.57
N LYS A 4 -12.64 -22.71 -26.52
CA LYS A 4 -14.02 -23.26 -26.61
C LYS A 4 -15.09 -22.16 -26.62
N MET A 5 -14.68 -20.88 -26.65
CA MET A 5 -15.58 -19.75 -26.73
C MET A 5 -16.21 -19.65 -28.13
N PRO A 6 -17.46 -19.15 -28.26
CA PRO A 6 -18.09 -18.92 -29.56
C PRO A 6 -17.31 -17.82 -30.33
N MET A 7 -17.40 -17.87 -31.67
CA MET A 7 -16.68 -16.94 -32.54
C MET A 7 -17.05 -15.47 -32.29
N SER A 8 -18.30 -15.22 -31.93
CA SER A 8 -18.78 -13.88 -31.54
C SER A 8 -17.97 -13.22 -30.40
N PHE A 9 -17.38 -14.02 -29.51
CA PHE A 9 -16.49 -13.50 -28.44
C PHE A 9 -15.20 -12.95 -29.03
N PHE A 10 -14.61 -13.62 -30.05
CA PHE A 10 -13.37 -13.17 -30.67
C PHE A 10 -13.58 -11.95 -31.57
N ASP A 11 -14.75 -11.84 -32.18
CA ASP A 11 -15.12 -10.72 -33.04
C ASP A 11 -15.37 -9.43 -32.21
N THR A 12 -15.88 -9.58 -30.99
CA THR A 12 -16.22 -8.44 -30.11
C THR A 12 -15.10 -8.07 -29.12
N THR A 13 -14.14 -8.97 -28.89
CA THR A 13 -13.07 -8.75 -27.89
C THR A 13 -11.74 -8.54 -28.58
N PRO A 14 -11.11 -7.34 -28.42
CA PRO A 14 -9.78 -7.08 -28.99
C PRO A 14 -8.75 -8.09 -28.47
N SER A 15 -7.94 -8.65 -29.38
CA SER A 15 -6.92 -9.66 -29.06
C SER A 15 -5.95 -9.20 -27.96
N GLY A 16 -5.61 -7.90 -27.92
CA GLY A 16 -4.77 -7.31 -26.88
C GLY A 16 -5.36 -7.44 -25.48
N ARG A 17 -6.69 -7.42 -25.32
CA ARG A 17 -7.34 -7.64 -24.01
C ARG A 17 -7.20 -9.09 -23.55
N ILE A 18 -7.29 -10.03 -24.48
CA ILE A 18 -7.11 -11.46 -24.19
C ILE A 18 -5.65 -11.71 -23.78
N ILE A 19 -4.70 -11.20 -24.55
CA ILE A 19 -3.26 -11.34 -24.27
C ILE A 19 -2.89 -10.70 -22.93
N ASN A 20 -3.39 -9.50 -22.61
CA ASN A 20 -3.14 -8.86 -21.32
C ASN A 20 -3.65 -9.68 -20.12
N ARG A 21 -4.79 -10.37 -20.26
CA ARG A 21 -5.27 -11.27 -19.20
C ARG A 21 -4.37 -12.48 -19.02
N PHE A 22 -3.84 -13.05 -20.10
CA PHE A 22 -2.95 -14.22 -20.02
C PHE A 22 -1.53 -13.87 -19.57
N SER A 23 -1.05 -12.66 -19.81
CA SER A 23 0.27 -12.24 -19.33
C SER A 23 0.16 -11.59 -17.96
N ARG A 24 -0.46 -10.44 -17.85
CA ARG A 24 -0.44 -9.60 -16.65
C ARG A 24 -1.30 -10.13 -15.50
N ASP A 25 -2.53 -10.59 -15.79
CA ASP A 25 -3.41 -11.08 -14.74
C ASP A 25 -2.90 -12.42 -14.20
N THR A 26 -2.36 -13.27 -15.09
CA THR A 26 -1.76 -14.55 -14.71
C THR A 26 -0.48 -14.34 -13.92
N GLU A 27 0.41 -13.43 -14.35
CA GLU A 27 1.60 -13.05 -13.59
C GLU A 27 1.26 -12.57 -12.18
N THR A 28 0.20 -11.77 -12.07
CA THR A 28 -0.26 -11.27 -10.76
C THR A 28 -0.72 -12.41 -9.86
N ILE A 29 -1.43 -13.41 -10.40
CA ILE A 29 -1.92 -14.55 -9.64
C ILE A 29 -0.80 -15.52 -9.28
N ASP A 30 0.12 -15.80 -10.21
CA ASP A 30 1.12 -16.85 -10.05
C ASP A 30 2.38 -16.37 -9.28
N ILE A 31 2.72 -15.08 -9.37
CA ILE A 31 3.95 -14.54 -8.80
C ILE A 31 3.66 -13.55 -7.66
N VAL A 32 2.84 -12.52 -7.94
CA VAL A 32 2.63 -11.42 -6.99
C VAL A 32 1.78 -11.87 -5.80
N LEU A 33 0.67 -12.56 -6.06
CA LEU A 33 -0.25 -12.98 -5.01
C LEU A 33 0.38 -13.98 -4.02
N PRO A 34 1.07 -15.06 -4.45
CA PRO A 34 1.75 -15.96 -3.52
C PRO A 34 2.81 -15.25 -2.69
N GLY A 35 3.59 -14.33 -3.29
CA GLY A 35 4.58 -13.52 -2.57
C GLY A 35 3.95 -12.70 -1.44
N ILE A 36 2.83 -12.02 -1.71
CA ILE A 36 2.09 -11.24 -0.72
C ILE A 36 1.53 -12.15 0.38
N VAL A 37 0.99 -13.34 0.03
CA VAL A 37 0.44 -14.30 1.00
C VAL A 37 1.54 -14.81 1.93
N VAL A 38 2.70 -15.19 1.39
CA VAL A 38 3.84 -15.64 2.20
C VAL A 38 4.32 -14.54 3.15
N GLN A 39 4.44 -13.31 2.66
CA GLN A 39 4.81 -12.16 3.48
C GLN A 39 3.78 -11.90 4.60
N PHE A 40 2.49 -11.99 4.28
CA PHE A 40 1.41 -11.81 5.26
C PHE A 40 1.45 -12.88 6.35
N LEU A 41 1.60 -14.16 5.98
CA LEU A 41 1.74 -15.26 6.94
C LEU A 41 2.98 -15.11 7.81
N GLY A 42 4.11 -14.67 7.23
CA GLY A 42 5.33 -14.36 7.97
C GLY A 42 5.12 -13.25 8.99
N CYS A 43 4.42 -12.18 8.64
CA CYS A 43 4.08 -11.10 9.57
C CYS A 43 3.19 -11.59 10.72
N ILE A 44 2.15 -12.38 10.42
CA ILE A 44 1.28 -12.96 11.46
C ILE A 44 2.05 -13.86 12.41
N SER A 45 2.88 -14.76 11.85
CA SER A 45 3.71 -15.67 12.66
C SER A 45 4.63 -14.88 13.59
N ASN A 46 5.28 -13.84 13.08
CA ASN A 46 6.17 -12.98 13.86
C ASN A 46 5.43 -12.27 14.99
N ILE A 47 4.25 -11.71 14.73
CA ILE A 47 3.41 -11.06 15.74
C ILE A 47 3.02 -12.06 16.84
N ILE A 48 2.54 -13.26 16.48
CA ILE A 48 2.13 -14.28 17.44
C ILE A 48 3.31 -14.69 18.30
N THR A 49 4.46 -14.97 17.68
CA THR A 49 5.69 -15.37 18.39
C THR A 49 6.13 -14.30 19.38
N THR A 50 6.18 -13.06 18.95
CA THR A 50 6.57 -11.93 19.81
C THR A 50 5.59 -11.76 20.97
N LEU A 51 4.26 -11.85 20.73
CA LEU A 51 3.26 -11.76 21.78
C LEU A 51 3.42 -12.87 22.82
N ILE A 52 3.65 -14.12 22.39
CA ILE A 52 3.85 -15.26 23.29
C ILE A 52 5.09 -15.02 24.16
N ILE A 53 6.22 -14.67 23.55
CA ILE A 53 7.48 -14.44 24.26
C ILE A 53 7.30 -13.34 25.32
N VAL A 54 6.73 -12.21 24.95
CA VAL A 54 6.55 -11.08 25.86
C VAL A 54 5.56 -11.37 26.98
N CYS A 55 4.46 -12.09 26.71
CA CYS A 55 3.50 -12.49 27.73
C CYS A 55 4.10 -13.49 28.74
N VAL A 56 4.95 -14.42 28.26
CA VAL A 56 5.64 -15.38 29.13
C VAL A 56 6.71 -14.70 29.99
N ALA A 57 7.49 -13.80 29.37
CA ALA A 57 8.58 -13.11 30.05
C ALA A 57 8.08 -12.09 31.08
N THR A 58 6.99 -11.39 30.80
CA THR A 58 6.53 -10.27 31.62
C THR A 58 5.01 -10.31 31.84
N LYS A 59 4.57 -10.92 32.94
CA LYS A 59 3.13 -11.04 33.28
C LYS A 59 2.38 -9.70 33.31
N TRP A 60 3.02 -8.64 33.80
CA TRP A 60 2.46 -7.29 33.86
C TRP A 60 2.24 -6.64 32.50
N PHE A 61 2.97 -7.07 31.48
CA PHE A 61 2.79 -6.58 30.11
C PHE A 61 1.43 -6.95 29.52
N THR A 62 0.85 -8.08 29.94
CA THR A 62 -0.50 -8.51 29.50
C THR A 62 -1.57 -7.46 29.83
N VAL A 63 -1.40 -6.69 30.93
CA VAL A 63 -2.31 -5.61 31.30
C VAL A 63 -2.14 -4.36 30.41
N ALA A 64 -0.93 -4.12 29.89
CA ALA A 64 -0.65 -3.01 28.99
C ALA A 64 -1.13 -3.26 27.54
N LEU A 65 -1.35 -4.50 27.16
CA LEU A 65 -1.71 -4.90 25.78
C LEU A 65 -3.08 -4.37 25.32
N PRO A 66 -4.19 -4.44 26.11
CA PRO A 66 -5.49 -3.93 25.71
C PRO A 66 -5.49 -2.44 25.36
N PRO A 67 -4.95 -1.51 26.19
CA PRO A 67 -4.94 -0.08 25.85
C PRO A 67 -4.12 0.21 24.59
N ILE A 68 -3.01 -0.49 24.36
CA ILE A 68 -2.21 -0.36 23.16
C ILE A 68 -3.01 -0.81 21.93
N LEU A 69 -3.73 -1.93 22.03
CA LEU A 69 -4.56 -2.44 20.94
C LEU A 69 -5.70 -1.46 20.60
N ILE A 70 -6.36 -0.88 21.60
CA ILE A 70 -7.40 0.13 21.39
C ILE A 70 -6.85 1.35 20.69
N LEU A 71 -5.68 1.83 21.10
CA LEU A 71 -4.99 2.96 20.45
C LEU A 71 -4.66 2.64 18.98
N TYR A 72 -4.11 1.46 18.72
CA TYR A 72 -3.80 0.99 17.37
C TYR A 72 -5.05 0.93 16.48
N LEU A 73 -6.14 0.31 16.97
CA LEU A 73 -7.40 0.20 16.23
C LEU A 73 -8.02 1.57 15.94
N SER A 74 -7.90 2.52 16.86
CA SER A 74 -8.38 3.89 16.69
C SER A 74 -7.64 4.60 15.57
N ILE A 75 -6.31 4.49 15.52
CA ILE A 75 -5.47 5.06 14.45
C ILE A 75 -5.81 4.39 13.12
N GLN A 76 -5.97 3.08 13.10
CA GLN A 76 -6.30 2.33 11.90
C GLN A 76 -7.68 2.71 11.33
N ARG A 77 -8.69 2.88 12.19
CA ARG A 77 -10.04 3.33 11.77
C ARG A 77 -10.03 4.70 11.12
N PHE A 78 -9.15 5.58 11.55
CA PHE A 78 -8.99 6.90 10.94
C PHE A 78 -8.22 6.84 9.62
N TYR A 79 -7.16 6.03 9.57
CA TYR A 79 -6.28 5.94 8.40
C TYR A 79 -6.92 5.27 7.19
N ILE A 80 -7.65 4.15 7.37
CA ILE A 80 -8.16 3.34 6.25
C ILE A 80 -9.08 4.14 5.32
N PRO A 81 -10.10 4.89 5.82
CA PRO A 81 -10.96 5.69 4.95
C PRO A 81 -10.20 6.77 4.20
N ALA A 82 -9.29 7.48 4.89
CA ALA A 82 -8.47 8.53 4.28
C ALA A 82 -7.57 7.97 3.16
N CYS A 83 -6.92 6.83 3.41
CA CYS A 83 -6.07 6.18 2.41
C CYS A 83 -6.86 5.73 1.17
N ARG A 84 -8.04 5.13 1.36
CA ARG A 84 -8.92 4.72 0.26
C ARG A 84 -9.35 5.90 -0.60
N GLU A 85 -9.76 7.00 0.02
CA GLU A 85 -10.21 8.18 -0.71
C GLU A 85 -9.07 8.84 -1.49
N LEU A 86 -7.88 8.96 -0.88
CA LEU A 86 -6.71 9.49 -1.57
C LEU A 86 -6.27 8.60 -2.74
N GLN A 87 -6.33 7.29 -2.59
CA GLN A 87 -6.04 6.36 -3.67
C GLN A 87 -7.06 6.45 -4.81
N ARG A 88 -8.34 6.69 -4.49
CA ARG A 88 -9.38 6.94 -5.48
C ARG A 88 -9.12 8.26 -6.24
N ILE A 89 -8.78 9.33 -5.54
CA ILE A 89 -8.48 10.64 -6.14
C ILE A 89 -7.24 10.52 -7.04
N GLU A 90 -6.18 9.86 -6.58
CA GLU A 90 -4.97 9.64 -7.36
C GLU A 90 -5.25 8.87 -8.65
N SER A 91 -6.07 7.82 -8.57
CA SER A 91 -6.47 7.04 -9.75
C SER A 91 -7.30 7.85 -10.75
N ILE A 92 -8.23 8.69 -10.27
CA ILE A 92 -9.06 9.57 -11.12
C ILE A 92 -8.21 10.65 -11.77
N THR A 93 -7.27 11.25 -11.05
CA THR A 93 -6.42 12.31 -11.60
C THR A 93 -5.35 11.79 -12.56
N ARG A 94 -5.01 10.52 -12.47
CA ARG A 94 -4.08 9.84 -13.38
C ARG A 94 -4.68 9.59 -14.77
N SER A 95 -5.97 9.24 -14.86
CA SER A 95 -6.63 8.90 -16.12
C SER A 95 -6.55 9.99 -17.19
N PRO A 96 -6.80 11.29 -16.89
CA PRO A 96 -6.70 12.38 -17.88
C PRO A 96 -5.27 12.55 -18.45
N ILE A 97 -4.23 12.18 -17.70
CA ILE A 97 -2.83 12.26 -18.18
C ILE A 97 -2.64 11.28 -19.35
N TYR A 98 -3.10 10.04 -19.18
CA TYR A 98 -2.99 9.03 -20.25
C TYR A 98 -3.89 9.35 -21.44
N SER A 99 -5.11 9.86 -21.22
CA SER A 99 -5.97 10.30 -22.32
C SER A 99 -5.34 11.43 -23.11
N GLY A 100 -4.85 12.48 -22.43
CA GLY A 100 -4.20 13.62 -23.07
C GLY A 100 -2.92 13.23 -23.81
N LEU A 101 -2.15 12.27 -23.27
CA LEU A 101 -0.99 11.72 -23.98
C LEU A 101 -1.43 10.97 -25.25
N GLY A 102 -2.47 10.14 -25.16
CA GLY A 102 -3.01 9.41 -26.31
C GLY A 102 -3.50 10.34 -27.42
N GLU A 103 -4.21 11.40 -27.05
CA GLU A 103 -4.66 12.46 -27.97
C GLU A 103 -3.49 13.20 -28.62
N ALA A 104 -2.46 13.56 -27.83
CA ALA A 104 -1.28 14.23 -28.33
C ALA A 104 -0.47 13.36 -29.30
N VAL A 105 -0.34 12.06 -29.02
CA VAL A 105 0.35 11.11 -29.90
C VAL A 105 -0.45 10.90 -31.20
N SER A 106 -1.76 10.75 -31.12
CA SER A 106 -2.62 10.57 -32.29
C SER A 106 -2.71 11.83 -33.15
N GLY A 107 -2.63 13.02 -32.53
CA GLY A 107 -2.72 14.31 -33.21
C GLY A 107 -1.36 15.00 -33.48
N VAL A 108 -0.23 14.28 -33.35
CA VAL A 108 1.12 14.87 -33.41
C VAL A 108 1.39 15.68 -34.69
N GLU A 109 0.91 15.21 -35.83
CA GLU A 109 1.08 15.89 -37.12
C GLU A 109 0.34 17.26 -37.12
N THR A 110 -0.91 17.26 -36.61
CA THR A 110 -1.72 18.47 -36.47
C THR A 110 -1.09 19.46 -35.51
N ILE A 111 -0.65 18.99 -34.32
CA ILE A 111 0.01 19.82 -33.31
C ILE A 111 1.27 20.48 -33.87
N ARG A 112 2.05 19.77 -34.70
CA ARG A 112 3.25 20.30 -35.36
C ARG A 112 2.90 21.29 -36.45
N ALA A 113 1.88 20.98 -37.29
CA ALA A 113 1.46 21.86 -38.39
C ALA A 113 0.99 23.23 -37.88
N TYR A 114 0.20 23.24 -36.78
CA TYR A 114 -0.29 24.45 -36.16
C TYR A 114 0.68 25.09 -35.15
N ARG A 115 1.82 24.48 -34.86
CA ARG A 115 2.85 24.94 -33.91
C ARG A 115 2.31 25.19 -32.49
N VAL A 116 1.28 24.44 -32.06
CA VAL A 116 0.64 24.60 -30.76
C VAL A 116 1.23 23.68 -29.66
N GLY A 117 2.41 23.15 -29.86
CA GLY A 117 3.08 22.24 -28.89
C GLY A 117 3.21 22.84 -27.48
N GLY A 118 3.47 24.15 -27.37
CA GLY A 118 3.54 24.83 -26.07
C GLY A 118 2.23 24.77 -25.28
N HIS A 119 1.09 24.86 -25.94
CA HIS A 119 -0.22 24.75 -25.31
C HIS A 119 -0.45 23.33 -24.73
N PHE A 120 -0.14 22.29 -25.51
CA PHE A 120 -0.25 20.90 -25.06
C PHE A 120 0.70 20.58 -23.90
N THR A 121 1.93 21.11 -23.93
CA THR A 121 2.87 20.98 -22.82
C THR A 121 2.34 21.63 -21.54
N MET A 122 1.79 22.82 -21.63
CA MET A 122 1.21 23.53 -20.49
C MET A 122 -0.01 22.80 -19.93
N MET A 123 -0.86 22.24 -20.80
CA MET A 123 -2.00 21.42 -20.40
C MET A 123 -1.55 20.13 -19.69
N ALA A 124 -0.56 19.42 -20.24
CA ALA A 124 0.02 18.23 -19.65
C ALA A 124 0.63 18.51 -18.28
N ASN A 125 1.40 19.59 -18.12
CA ASN A 125 1.97 20.00 -16.84
C ASN A 125 0.89 20.24 -15.79
N ARG A 126 -0.20 20.94 -16.15
CA ARG A 126 -1.33 21.19 -15.22
C ARG A 126 -2.01 19.89 -14.76
N LEU A 127 -2.15 18.90 -15.65
CA LEU A 127 -2.69 17.59 -15.29
C LEU A 127 -1.73 16.81 -14.40
N MET A 128 -0.42 16.88 -14.68
CA MET A 128 0.61 16.26 -13.86
C MET A 128 0.69 16.88 -12.47
N GLU A 129 0.61 18.21 -12.34
CA GLU A 129 0.57 18.90 -11.05
C GLU A 129 -0.58 18.41 -10.18
N LYS A 130 -1.81 18.35 -10.73
CA LYS A 130 -2.97 17.84 -9.99
C LYS A 130 -2.80 16.39 -9.52
N ASN A 131 -2.19 15.53 -10.33
CA ASN A 131 -1.92 14.15 -9.93
C ASN A 131 -0.78 14.09 -8.92
N ALA A 132 0.26 14.91 -9.07
CA ALA A 132 1.36 14.99 -8.13
C ALA A 132 0.90 15.41 -6.73
N ASP A 133 -0.01 16.39 -6.62
CA ASP A 133 -0.60 16.82 -5.35
C ASP A 133 -1.33 15.66 -4.66
N ALA A 134 -2.14 14.91 -5.40
CA ALA A 134 -2.84 13.74 -4.88
C ALA A 134 -1.86 12.65 -4.41
N TYR A 135 -0.83 12.37 -5.21
CA TYR A 135 0.19 11.38 -4.91
C TYR A 135 1.03 11.77 -3.68
N VAL A 136 1.49 13.02 -3.60
CA VAL A 136 2.26 13.53 -2.46
C VAL A 136 1.41 13.47 -1.19
N THR A 137 0.16 13.89 -1.25
CA THR A 137 -0.76 13.82 -0.11
C THR A 137 -0.94 12.38 0.38
N GLN A 138 -1.12 11.42 -0.52
CA GLN A 138 -1.18 10.00 -0.18
C GLN A 138 0.09 9.52 0.54
N ARG A 139 1.29 9.94 0.06
CA ARG A 139 2.56 9.61 0.69
C ARG A 139 2.72 10.23 2.07
N LEU A 140 2.28 11.48 2.24
CA LEU A 140 2.30 12.16 3.54
C LEU A 140 1.41 11.45 4.57
N VAL A 141 0.22 11.00 4.18
CA VAL A 141 -0.67 10.24 5.06
C VAL A 141 -0.07 8.89 5.43
N ALA A 142 0.63 8.21 4.51
CA ALA A 142 1.35 6.98 4.82
C ALA A 142 2.53 7.23 5.79
N LEU A 143 3.29 8.29 5.61
CA LEU A 143 4.35 8.71 6.53
C LEU A 143 3.79 9.07 7.91
N TRP A 144 2.66 9.77 7.96
CA TRP A 144 1.97 10.09 9.20
C TRP A 144 1.63 8.83 10.01
N LEU A 145 1.11 7.79 9.35
CA LEU A 145 0.84 6.50 9.99
C LEU A 145 2.15 5.86 10.47
N ALA A 146 3.18 5.80 9.62
CA ALA A 146 4.46 5.18 9.95
C ALA A 146 5.11 5.81 11.20
N ILE A 147 5.08 7.14 11.31
CA ILE A 147 5.61 7.86 12.48
C ILE A 147 4.83 7.46 13.74
N ARG A 148 3.50 7.43 13.70
CA ARG A 148 2.68 7.07 14.87
C ARG A 148 2.89 5.63 15.31
N LEU A 149 2.98 4.71 14.34
CA LEU A 149 3.27 3.30 14.66
C LEU A 149 4.67 3.12 15.25
N ARG A 150 5.67 3.87 14.77
CA ARG A 150 7.02 3.87 15.36
C ARG A 150 7.03 4.42 16.77
N LEU A 151 6.29 5.50 17.04
CA LEU A 151 6.16 6.04 18.38
C LEU A 151 5.51 5.03 19.35
N ILE A 152 4.44 4.38 18.93
CA ILE A 152 3.81 3.31 19.73
C ILE A 152 4.80 2.19 19.98
N GLY A 153 5.52 1.74 18.94
CA GLY A 153 6.54 0.70 19.06
C GLY A 153 7.65 1.08 20.05
N SER A 154 8.16 2.32 19.97
CA SER A 154 9.20 2.79 20.92
C SER A 154 8.69 2.85 22.36
N VAL A 155 7.45 3.26 22.59
CA VAL A 155 6.83 3.24 23.92
C VAL A 155 6.69 1.82 24.44
N ILE A 156 6.26 0.87 23.61
CA ILE A 156 6.15 -0.55 23.96
C ILE A 156 7.51 -1.11 24.39
N VAL A 157 8.55 -0.89 23.59
CA VAL A 157 9.91 -1.36 23.90
C VAL A 157 10.42 -0.72 25.18
N SER A 158 10.24 0.59 25.37
CA SER A 158 10.64 1.28 26.59
C SER A 158 9.92 0.74 27.84
N CYS A 159 8.60 0.52 27.76
CA CYS A 159 7.84 -0.09 28.86
C CYS A 159 8.29 -1.53 29.15
N ALA A 160 8.54 -2.33 28.11
CA ALA A 160 9.02 -3.70 28.28
C ALA A 160 10.37 -3.73 28.96
N THR A 161 11.31 -2.89 28.51
CA THR A 161 12.65 -2.76 29.12
C THR A 161 12.56 -2.33 30.58
N PHE A 162 11.73 -1.35 30.90
CA PHE A 162 11.53 -0.88 32.27
C PHE A 162 10.98 -2.02 33.18
N LEU A 163 9.99 -2.77 32.72
CA LEU A 163 9.41 -3.89 33.45
C LEU A 163 10.39 -5.05 33.64
N VAL A 164 11.24 -5.31 32.67
CA VAL A 164 12.30 -6.32 32.78
C VAL A 164 13.34 -5.94 33.86
N ILE A 165 13.73 -4.66 33.93
CA ILE A 165 14.67 -4.17 34.95
C ILE A 165 14.10 -4.31 36.36
N GLN A 166 12.81 -4.01 36.54
CA GLN A 166 12.17 -4.12 37.85
C GLN A 166 11.78 -5.55 38.27
N GLY A 167 11.58 -6.44 37.27
CA GLY A 167 10.97 -7.74 37.49
C GLY A 167 11.91 -8.89 37.87
N ASN A 168 13.21 -8.67 38.11
CA ASN A 168 14.21 -9.73 38.35
C ASN A 168 14.16 -10.88 37.32
N VAL A 169 13.88 -10.55 36.06
CA VAL A 169 13.79 -11.52 34.95
C VAL A 169 15.19 -12.02 34.63
N SER A 170 15.34 -13.34 34.37
CA SER A 170 16.64 -13.90 34.00
C SER A 170 17.22 -13.23 32.74
N ALA A 171 18.54 -13.02 32.72
CA ALA A 171 19.24 -12.32 31.61
C ALA A 171 18.95 -12.91 30.23
N GLY A 172 18.70 -14.24 30.14
CA GLY A 172 18.34 -14.90 28.90
C GLY A 172 16.94 -14.53 28.38
N LEU A 173 15.94 -14.40 29.26
CA LEU A 173 14.60 -13.95 28.89
C LEU A 173 14.57 -12.46 28.57
N ALA A 174 15.38 -11.67 29.26
CA ALA A 174 15.55 -10.23 28.98
C ALA A 174 16.09 -10.00 27.54
N GLY A 175 17.10 -10.77 27.12
CA GLY A 175 17.65 -10.70 25.77
C GLY A 175 16.70 -11.17 24.65
N LEU A 176 15.73 -12.06 24.97
CA LEU A 176 14.71 -12.52 24.02
C LEU A 176 13.55 -11.52 23.84
N THR A 177 13.36 -10.62 24.79
CA THR A 177 12.26 -9.62 24.76
C THR A 177 12.66 -8.26 24.19
N LEU A 178 13.95 -7.99 24.05
CA LEU A 178 14.54 -6.81 23.41
C LEU A 178 14.94 -7.08 21.97
#